data_7f6ab91d2080fa3cafe4c247cc96c2da
#
_entry.id   7f6ab91d2080fa3cafe4c247cc96c2da
#
_cell.length_a   1.000
_cell.length_b   1.000
_cell.length_c   1.000
_cell.angle_alpha   90.00
_cell.angle_beta   90.00
_cell.angle_gamma   90.00
#
_symmetry.space_group_name_H-M   'P 1'
#
loop_
_entity.id
_entity.type
_entity.pdbx_description
1 polymer ?
#
loop_
_entity_poly.entity_id
_entity_poly.type
_entity_poly.pdbx_seq_one_letter_code
_entity_poly.pdbx_strand_id
1 'polypeptide(L)' 'MALTMCVPGLTCRHAVRVVSARLRDVPGVESVEVDGPAGWVVVRGAVDAQRVRAALVAAGYPPEPLSG' A
#
# COMPACT_ATOMS: atom_id res chain seq x y z
N MET A 1 4.65 0.77 14.25
CA MET A 1 4.48 1.99 13.46
C MET A 1 3.42 1.77 12.39
N ALA A 2 2.74 2.82 12.03
CA ALA A 2 1.76 2.77 10.94
C ALA A 2 2.21 3.71 9.82
N LEU A 3 2.14 3.22 8.59
CA LEU A 3 2.53 3.96 7.40
C LEU A 3 1.31 4.13 6.51
N THR A 4 0.95 5.37 6.20
CA THR A 4 -0.19 5.68 5.34
C THR A 4 0.32 6.19 4.00
N MET A 5 -0.19 5.63 2.91
CA MET A 5 0.15 6.07 1.57
C MET A 5 -1.11 6.29 0.74
N CYS A 6 -1.08 7.33 -0.07
CA CYS A 6 -2.13 7.60 -1.04
C CYS A 6 -1.83 6.82 -2.31
N VAL A 7 -2.76 5.97 -2.74
CA VAL A 7 -2.59 5.14 -3.93
C VAL A 7 -3.76 5.37 -4.87
N PRO A 8 -3.61 6.25 -5.86
CA PRO A 8 -4.65 6.45 -6.85
C PRO A 8 -4.80 5.19 -7.71
N GLY A 9 -5.99 4.94 -8.19
CA GLY A 9 -6.26 3.77 -9.02
C GLY A 9 -6.84 2.57 -8.28
N LEU A 10 -7.05 2.66 -6.97
CA LEU A 10 -7.71 1.59 -6.21
C LEU A 10 -9.22 1.66 -6.40
N THR A 11 -9.67 1.56 -7.65
CA THR A 11 -11.07 1.79 -8.01
C THR A 11 -11.90 0.53 -8.09
N CYS A 12 -11.29 -0.65 -7.98
CA CYS A 12 -12.02 -1.91 -8.06
C CYS A 12 -11.53 -2.89 -7.02
N ARG A 13 -12.35 -3.90 -6.75
CA ARG A 13 -12.02 -4.93 -5.76
C ARG A 13 -10.75 -5.69 -6.11
N HIS A 14 -10.52 -5.90 -7.39
CA HIS A 14 -9.32 -6.61 -7.84
C HIS A 14 -8.05 -5.83 -7.46
N ALA A 15 -8.05 -4.52 -7.66
CA ALA A 15 -6.92 -3.68 -7.28
C ALA A 15 -6.66 -3.74 -5.78
N VAL A 16 -7.72 -3.66 -4.97
CA VAL A 16 -7.61 -3.75 -3.52
C VAL A 16 -6.99 -5.08 -3.09
N ARG A 17 -7.41 -6.18 -3.70
CA ARG A 17 -6.89 -7.51 -3.39
C ARG A 17 -5.43 -7.65 -3.78
N VAL A 18 -5.06 -7.16 -4.96
CA VAL A 18 -3.68 -7.24 -5.44
C VAL A 18 -2.76 -6.45 -4.52
N VAL A 19 -3.13 -5.22 -4.21
CA VAL A 19 -2.33 -4.36 -3.34
C VAL A 19 -2.20 -4.98 -1.95
N SER A 20 -3.30 -5.45 -1.37
CA SER A 20 -3.29 -6.07 -0.05
C SER A 20 -2.38 -7.29 -0.01
N ALA A 21 -2.47 -8.17 -1.01
CA ALA A 21 -1.65 -9.37 -1.08
C ALA A 21 -0.17 -9.03 -1.22
N ARG A 22 0.16 -8.07 -2.06
CA ARG A 22 1.55 -7.67 -2.28
C ARG A 22 2.16 -7.05 -1.04
N LEU A 23 1.40 -6.22 -0.33
CA LEU A 23 1.91 -5.58 0.87
C LEU A 23 2.11 -6.56 2.01
N ARG A 24 1.28 -7.60 2.10
CA ARG A 24 1.46 -8.63 3.12
C ARG A 24 2.74 -9.44 2.92
N ASP A 25 3.25 -9.49 1.71
CA ASP A 25 4.51 -10.19 1.41
C ASP A 25 5.74 -9.37 1.80
N VAL A 26 5.58 -8.09 2.12
CA VAL A 26 6.70 -7.25 2.53
C VAL A 26 7.17 -7.66 3.94
N PRO A 27 8.47 -7.91 4.14
CA PRO A 27 8.97 -8.27 5.46
C PRO A 27 8.66 -7.22 6.51
N GLY A 28 8.21 -7.65 7.67
CA GLY A 28 7.89 -6.76 8.78
C GLY A 28 6.44 -6.27 8.83
N VAL A 29 5.66 -6.55 7.80
CA VAL A 29 4.24 -6.16 7.78
C VAL A 29 3.43 -7.04 8.73
N GLU A 30 2.74 -6.40 9.67
CA GLU A 30 1.85 -7.08 10.60
C GLU A 30 0.41 -7.05 10.14
N SER A 31 -0.03 -5.90 9.60
CA SER A 31 -1.40 -5.78 9.07
C SER A 31 -1.44 -4.74 7.97
N VAL A 32 -2.43 -4.87 7.09
CA VAL A 32 -2.65 -3.97 5.98
C VAL A 32 -4.13 -3.61 5.94
N GLU A 33 -4.42 -2.31 5.86
CA GLU A 33 -5.77 -1.82 5.64
C GLU A 33 -5.78 -1.04 4.33
N VAL A 34 -6.75 -1.33 3.48
CA VAL A 34 -6.90 -0.67 2.18
C VAL A 34 -8.28 -0.06 2.10
N ASP A 35 -8.34 1.25 1.84
CA ASP A 35 -9.57 1.95 1.60
C ASP A 35 -9.62 2.33 0.13
N GLY A 36 -10.30 1.51 -0.69
CA GLY A 36 -10.42 1.73 -2.12
C GLY A 36 -11.10 3.04 -2.47
N PRO A 37 -12.29 3.33 -1.91
CA PRO A 37 -12.98 4.59 -2.19
C PRO A 37 -12.18 5.83 -1.82
N ALA A 38 -11.47 5.80 -0.71
CA ALA A 38 -10.63 6.92 -0.28
C ALA A 38 -9.29 6.96 -1.01
N GLY A 39 -8.86 5.85 -1.58
CA GLY A 39 -7.61 5.78 -2.34
C GLY A 39 -6.37 5.76 -1.46
N TRP A 40 -6.42 5.16 -0.28
CA TRP A 40 -5.28 5.12 0.61
C TRP A 40 -5.10 3.75 1.27
N VAL A 41 -3.87 3.52 1.72
CA VAL A 41 -3.44 2.26 2.30
C VAL A 41 -2.72 2.55 3.60
N VAL A 42 -3.04 1.79 4.64
CA VAL A 42 -2.34 1.85 5.91
C VAL A 42 -1.65 0.52 6.14
N VAL A 43 -0.33 0.57 6.34
CA VAL A 43 0.48 -0.61 6.63
C VAL A 43 1.02 -0.48 8.04
N ARG A 44 0.81 -1.51 8.86
CA ARG A 44 1.27 -1.53 10.24
C ARG A 44 2.36 -2.58 10.41
N GLY A 45 3.35 -2.25 11.20
CA GLY A 45 4.45 -3.13 11.51
C GLY A 45 5.79 -2.42 11.40
N ALA A 46 6.88 -3.16 11.56
CA ALA A 46 8.24 -2.65 11.43
C ALA A 46 8.67 -2.72 9.97
N VAL A 47 8.16 -1.82 9.14
CA VAL A 47 8.37 -1.83 7.70
C VAL A 47 9.17 -0.62 7.23
N ASP A 48 9.89 -0.81 6.13
CA ASP A 48 10.58 0.26 5.45
C ASP A 48 9.64 0.86 4.39
N ALA A 49 9.45 2.17 4.44
CA ALA A 49 8.58 2.88 3.51
C ALA A 49 8.98 2.65 2.05
N GLN A 50 10.28 2.56 1.78
CA GLN A 50 10.77 2.32 0.42
C GLN A 50 10.39 0.92 -0.07
N ARG A 51 10.40 -0.07 0.79
CA ARG A 51 10.00 -1.42 0.42
C ARG A 51 8.51 -1.50 0.14
N VAL A 52 7.71 -0.81 0.93
CA VAL A 52 6.27 -0.73 0.71
C VAL A 52 5.99 -0.05 -0.61
N ARG A 53 6.65 1.06 -0.89
CA ARG A 53 6.52 1.77 -2.15
C ARG A 53 6.92 0.90 -3.33
N ALA A 54 8.04 0.20 -3.23
CA ALA A 54 8.51 -0.68 -4.28
C ALA A 54 7.50 -1.80 -4.58
N ALA A 55 6.88 -2.36 -3.54
CA ALA A 55 5.86 -3.38 -3.69
C ALA A 55 4.64 -2.85 -4.44
N LEU A 56 4.21 -1.63 -4.12
CA LEU A 56 3.09 -0.99 -4.80
C LEU A 56 3.41 -0.70 -6.26
N VAL A 57 4.60 -0.20 -6.55
CA VAL A 57 5.04 0.05 -7.92
C VAL A 57 5.09 -1.26 -8.72
N ALA A 58 5.64 -2.31 -8.12
CA ALA A 58 5.72 -3.62 -8.77
C ALA A 58 4.34 -4.21 -9.05
N ALA A 59 3.35 -3.90 -8.22
CA ALA A 59 1.98 -4.34 -8.42
C ALA A 59 1.23 -3.54 -9.48
N GLY A 60 1.81 -2.44 -9.96
CA GLY A 60 1.17 -1.57 -10.94
C GLY A 60 0.32 -0.46 -10.32
N TYR A 61 0.46 -0.22 -9.04
CA TYR A 61 -0.31 0.81 -8.31
C TYR A 61 0.63 1.73 -7.55
N PRO A 62 1.40 2.57 -8.27
CA PRO A 62 2.38 3.43 -7.60
C PRO A 62 1.68 4.43 -6.67
N PRO A 63 2.23 4.64 -5.47
CA PRO A 63 1.69 5.62 -4.55
C PRO A 63 2.01 7.03 -5.03
N GLU A 64 1.17 7.99 -4.62
CA GLU A 64 1.47 9.38 -4.89
C GLU A 64 2.69 9.82 -4.07
N PRO A 65 3.57 10.63 -4.67
CA PRO A 65 4.64 11.21 -3.89
C PRO A 65 4.06 12.10 -2.81
N LEU A 66 4.59 11.99 -1.60
CA LEU A 66 4.23 12.88 -0.53
C LEU A 66 4.73 14.27 -0.90
N SER A 67 3.82 15.15 -1.26
CA SER A 67 4.17 16.55 -1.42
C SER A 67 4.42 17.08 -0.03
N GLY A 68 5.66 17.14 0.28
CA GLY A 68 6.12 17.57 1.60
C GLY A 68 5.81 19.00 1.90
#